data_e3fce7fe6fabc8234f4f0886f321f281
#
_entry.id   e3fce7fe6fabc8234f4f0886f321f281
#
_cell.length_a   1.000
_cell.length_b   1.000
_cell.length_c   1.000
_cell.angle_alpha   90.00
_cell.angle_beta   90.00
_cell.angle_gamma   90.00
#
_symmetry.space_group_name_H-M   'P 1'
#
loop_
_entity.id
_entity.type
_entity.pdbx_description
1 polymer ?
#
loop_
_entity_poly.entity_id
_entity_poly.type
_entity_poly.pdbx_seq_one_letter_code
_entity_poly.pdbx_strand_id
1 'polypeptide(L)'
;MSEHSKVIEEYLLTLYKIGRSGEKAKAVTLANRLETSPPTVHATISRMQRDGLVDVKKSKVVSLTKEGQKVAEDIAYRHNLSEYFLCNTLGIPWYEVHQHAHLLEHAMTPIVVRKLAEFLGNPEFCPHGTPMPGKALPENTIALMETKPGMTVEIAMISEALEDSVDLMKILHDHQ
;
A
#
# COMPACT_ATOMS: atom_id res chain seq x y z
N MET A 1 -11.33 4.06 -16.72
CA MET A 1 -11.67 4.76 -15.47
C MET A 1 -12.05 3.68 -14.49
N SER A 2 -11.58 3.76 -13.26
CA SER A 2 -11.97 2.85 -12.19
C SER A 2 -13.50 2.88 -12.00
N GLU A 3 -14.12 1.72 -11.74
CA GLU A 3 -15.55 1.62 -11.41
C GLU A 3 -15.88 2.26 -10.05
N HIS A 4 -14.85 2.50 -9.23
CA HIS A 4 -14.97 3.01 -7.87
C HIS A 4 -14.47 4.45 -7.77
N SER A 5 -15.03 5.21 -6.84
CA SER A 5 -14.54 6.56 -6.54
C SER A 5 -13.18 6.48 -5.83
N LYS A 6 -12.35 7.52 -6.01
CA LYS A 6 -11.06 7.64 -5.33
C LYS A 6 -11.16 7.35 -3.82
N VAL A 7 -12.20 7.87 -3.16
CA VAL A 7 -12.43 7.63 -1.72
C VAL A 7 -12.58 6.13 -1.40
N ILE A 8 -13.31 5.37 -2.22
CA ILE A 8 -13.46 3.92 -2.02
C ILE A 8 -12.13 3.20 -2.25
N GLU A 9 -11.37 3.59 -3.27
CA GLU A 9 -10.06 3.04 -3.56
C GLU A 9 -9.09 3.25 -2.38
N GLU A 10 -9.06 4.45 -1.80
CA GLU A 10 -8.27 4.78 -0.61
C GLU A 10 -8.60 3.88 0.59
N TYR A 11 -9.89 3.66 0.86
CA TYR A 11 -10.30 2.76 1.93
C TYR A 11 -9.91 1.31 1.68
N LEU A 12 -10.04 0.83 0.44
CA LEU A 12 -9.65 -0.52 0.05
C LEU A 12 -8.14 -0.73 0.18
N LEU A 13 -7.35 0.22 -0.31
CA LEU A 13 -5.90 0.19 -0.19
C LEU A 13 -5.46 0.20 1.28
N THR A 14 -6.04 1.08 2.11
CA THR A 14 -5.75 1.15 3.54
C THR A 14 -6.11 -0.16 4.26
N LEU A 15 -7.25 -0.78 3.93
CA LEU A 15 -7.63 -2.08 4.48
C LEU A 15 -6.67 -3.19 4.07
N TYR A 16 -6.21 -3.18 2.82
CA TYR A 16 -5.22 -4.12 2.31
C TYR A 16 -3.88 -4.00 3.06
N LYS A 17 -3.38 -2.78 3.21
CA LYS A 17 -2.16 -2.46 3.96
C LYS A 17 -2.24 -2.92 5.43
N ILE A 18 -3.34 -2.62 6.11
CA ILE A 18 -3.60 -3.08 7.49
C ILE A 18 -3.64 -4.62 7.56
N GLY A 19 -4.28 -5.27 6.59
CA GLY A 19 -4.34 -6.74 6.53
C GLY A 19 -2.96 -7.38 6.40
N ARG A 20 -2.05 -6.77 5.64
CA ARG A 20 -0.66 -7.25 5.47
C ARG A 20 0.19 -7.08 6.73
N SER A 21 -0.04 -6.03 7.51
CA SER A 21 0.67 -5.82 8.79
C SER A 21 0.16 -6.72 9.93
N GLY A 22 -0.91 -7.50 9.71
CA GLY A 22 -1.54 -8.33 10.75
C GLY A 22 -2.36 -7.53 11.77
N GLU A 23 -2.52 -6.23 11.57
CA GLU A 23 -3.30 -5.35 12.43
C GLU A 23 -4.82 -5.57 12.19
N LYS A 24 -5.64 -5.24 13.20
CA LYS A 24 -7.10 -5.33 13.07
C LYS A 24 -7.67 -4.00 12.60
N ALA A 25 -8.23 -3.97 11.40
CA ALA A 25 -8.89 -2.79 10.87
C ALA A 25 -10.22 -2.54 11.62
N LYS A 26 -10.24 -1.50 12.44
CA LYS A 26 -11.44 -0.97 13.09
C LYS A 26 -11.73 0.45 12.54
N ALA A 27 -12.96 0.93 12.75
CA ALA A 27 -13.33 2.26 12.28
C ALA A 27 -12.42 3.37 12.82
N VAL A 28 -11.94 3.26 14.07
CA VAL A 28 -10.99 4.22 14.66
C VAL A 28 -9.62 4.16 13.97
N THR A 29 -9.12 2.96 13.64
CA THR A 29 -7.86 2.78 12.90
C THR A 29 -7.96 3.42 11.52
N LEU A 30 -9.07 3.20 10.82
CA LEU A 30 -9.32 3.81 9.51
C LEU A 30 -9.46 5.33 9.60
N ALA A 31 -10.16 5.85 10.62
CA ALA A 31 -10.31 7.28 10.83
C ALA A 31 -8.95 7.98 11.01
N ASN A 32 -8.06 7.38 11.78
CA ASN A 32 -6.73 7.91 12.02
C ASN A 32 -5.85 7.85 10.77
N ARG A 33 -5.83 6.71 10.06
CA ARG A 33 -4.98 6.53 8.86
C ARG A 33 -5.46 7.36 7.66
N LEU A 34 -6.77 7.59 7.54
CA LEU A 34 -7.36 8.36 6.45
C LEU A 34 -7.63 9.83 6.83
N GLU A 35 -7.18 10.26 8.00
CA GLU A 35 -7.34 11.62 8.53
C GLU A 35 -8.78 12.14 8.40
N THR A 36 -9.75 11.27 8.70
CA THR A 36 -11.17 11.56 8.54
C THR A 36 -11.99 11.32 9.81
N SER A 37 -13.22 11.80 9.83
CA SER A 37 -14.08 11.67 11.00
C SER A 37 -14.67 10.26 11.15
N PRO A 38 -14.86 9.74 12.38
CA PRO A 38 -15.52 8.45 12.60
C PRO A 38 -16.91 8.32 11.94
N PRO A 39 -17.79 9.36 11.93
CA PRO A 39 -19.04 9.28 11.17
C PRO A 39 -18.85 9.07 9.68
N THR A 40 -17.88 9.75 9.06
CA THR A 40 -17.51 9.56 7.64
C THR A 40 -17.06 8.13 7.37
N VAL A 41 -16.19 7.58 8.25
CA VAL A 41 -15.74 6.19 8.16
C VAL A 41 -16.93 5.23 8.21
N HIS A 42 -17.83 5.38 9.16
CA HIS A 42 -19.02 4.52 9.28
C HIS A 42 -19.91 4.58 8.04
N ALA A 43 -20.15 5.78 7.49
CA ALA A 43 -20.94 5.94 6.27
C ALA A 43 -20.27 5.25 5.07
N THR A 44 -18.95 5.40 4.91
CA THR A 44 -18.19 4.81 3.82
C THR A 44 -18.14 3.27 3.95
N ILE A 45 -17.86 2.73 5.15
CA ILE A 45 -17.88 1.28 5.41
C ILE A 45 -19.26 0.70 5.08
N SER A 46 -20.36 1.36 5.50
CA SER A 46 -21.73 0.90 5.22
C SER A 46 -22.01 0.87 3.71
N ARG A 47 -21.51 1.85 2.95
CA ARG A 47 -21.58 1.84 1.50
C ARG A 47 -20.79 0.69 0.89
N MET A 48 -19.52 0.53 1.28
CA MET A 48 -18.66 -0.55 0.79
C MET A 48 -19.21 -1.94 1.11
N GLN A 49 -19.84 -2.10 2.28
CA GLN A 49 -20.50 -3.35 2.66
C GLN A 49 -21.71 -3.65 1.77
N ARG A 50 -22.54 -2.65 1.49
CA ARG A 50 -23.67 -2.79 0.53
C ARG A 50 -23.18 -3.12 -0.87
N ASP A 51 -22.05 -2.52 -1.29
CA ASP A 51 -21.43 -2.74 -2.59
C ASP A 51 -20.63 -4.07 -2.66
N GLY A 52 -20.62 -4.86 -1.56
CA GLY A 52 -19.99 -6.19 -1.49
C GLY A 52 -18.48 -6.19 -1.42
N LEU A 53 -17.85 -5.05 -1.08
CA LEU A 53 -16.39 -4.89 -1.03
C LEU A 53 -15.79 -5.22 0.32
N VAL A 54 -16.55 -5.07 1.40
CA VAL A 54 -16.09 -5.34 2.78
C VAL A 54 -17.14 -6.09 3.59
N ASP A 55 -16.67 -6.83 4.59
CA ASP A 55 -17.46 -7.45 5.65
C ASP A 55 -17.14 -6.80 6.99
N VAL A 56 -18.17 -6.61 7.83
CA VAL A 56 -18.02 -6.12 9.20
C VAL A 56 -18.39 -7.23 10.16
N LYS A 57 -17.41 -7.74 10.91
CA LYS A 57 -17.60 -8.82 11.91
C LYS A 57 -18.31 -8.27 13.17
N LYS A 58 -18.89 -9.16 13.98
CA LYS A 58 -19.49 -8.81 15.30
C LYS A 58 -18.50 -8.06 16.21
N SER A 59 -17.21 -8.32 16.09
CA SER A 59 -16.11 -7.64 16.79
C SER A 59 -15.81 -6.23 16.27
N LYS A 60 -16.63 -5.71 15.35
CA LYS A 60 -16.42 -4.42 14.65
C LYS A 60 -15.11 -4.34 13.85
N VAL A 61 -14.52 -5.47 13.51
CA VAL A 61 -13.38 -5.54 12.59
C VAL A 61 -13.91 -5.57 11.17
N VAL A 62 -13.37 -4.67 10.34
CA VAL A 62 -13.63 -4.58 8.91
C VAL A 62 -12.64 -5.47 8.18
N SER A 63 -13.09 -6.25 7.22
CA SER A 63 -12.23 -7.08 6.37
C SER A 63 -12.68 -6.98 4.92
N LEU A 64 -11.75 -7.09 3.99
CA LEU A 64 -12.07 -7.17 2.57
C LEU A 64 -12.81 -8.47 2.24
N THR A 65 -13.78 -8.40 1.34
CA THR A 65 -14.34 -9.57 0.67
C THR A 65 -13.37 -10.04 -0.43
N LYS A 66 -13.68 -11.14 -1.11
CA LYS A 66 -12.90 -11.59 -2.28
C LYS A 66 -12.87 -10.52 -3.39
N GLU A 67 -13.99 -9.83 -3.60
CA GLU A 67 -14.07 -8.77 -4.60
C GLU A 67 -13.31 -7.51 -4.13
N GLY A 68 -13.51 -7.10 -2.88
CA GLY A 68 -12.75 -6.00 -2.30
C GLY A 68 -11.24 -6.24 -2.31
N GLN A 69 -10.81 -7.49 -2.08
CA GLN A 69 -9.40 -7.89 -2.14
C GLN A 69 -8.82 -7.70 -3.55
N LYS A 70 -9.53 -8.13 -4.59
CA LYS A 70 -9.06 -7.93 -5.98
C LYS A 70 -8.91 -6.46 -6.34
N VAL A 71 -9.88 -5.64 -5.97
CA VAL A 71 -9.83 -4.20 -6.24
C VAL A 71 -8.66 -3.57 -5.47
N ALA A 72 -8.48 -3.93 -4.20
CA ALA A 72 -7.38 -3.43 -3.39
C ALA A 72 -6.01 -3.86 -3.92
N GLU A 73 -5.87 -5.09 -4.40
CA GLU A 73 -4.63 -5.60 -5.03
C GLU A 73 -4.32 -4.86 -6.34
N ASP A 74 -5.34 -4.55 -7.16
CA ASP A 74 -5.14 -3.77 -8.37
C ASP A 74 -4.66 -2.34 -8.06
N ILE A 75 -5.19 -1.72 -7.02
CA ILE A 75 -4.75 -0.39 -6.59
C ILE A 75 -3.30 -0.47 -6.03
N ALA A 76 -3.01 -1.44 -5.17
CA ALA A 76 -1.68 -1.64 -4.62
C ALA A 76 -0.65 -1.94 -5.73
N TYR A 77 -1.03 -2.70 -6.75
CA TYR A 77 -0.17 -2.92 -7.91
C TYR A 77 0.13 -1.63 -8.68
N ARG A 78 -0.90 -0.80 -8.93
CA ARG A 78 -0.72 0.51 -9.58
C ARG A 78 0.17 1.43 -8.76
N HIS A 79 0.00 1.44 -7.44
CA HIS A 79 0.85 2.20 -6.51
C HIS A 79 2.32 1.79 -6.63
N ASN A 80 2.62 0.52 -6.37
CA ASN A 80 3.98 -0.01 -6.40
C ASN A 80 4.66 0.16 -7.78
N LEU A 81 3.89 -0.02 -8.86
CA LEU A 81 4.37 0.19 -10.22
C LEU A 81 4.68 1.66 -10.49
N SER A 82 3.87 2.59 -9.94
CA SER A 82 4.13 4.03 -10.01
C SER A 82 5.41 4.40 -9.27
N GLU A 83 5.62 3.89 -8.05
CA GLU A 83 6.85 4.13 -7.30
C GLU A 83 8.07 3.66 -8.08
N TYR A 84 8.00 2.44 -8.65
CA TYR A 84 9.09 1.89 -9.44
C TYR A 84 9.40 2.78 -10.66
N PHE A 85 8.38 3.21 -11.40
CA PHE A 85 8.53 4.11 -12.54
C PHE A 85 9.13 5.45 -12.15
N LEU A 86 8.59 6.08 -11.12
CA LEU A 86 9.02 7.40 -10.66
C LEU A 86 10.49 7.38 -10.18
N CYS A 87 10.88 6.35 -9.44
CA CYS A 87 12.22 6.20 -8.92
C CYS A 87 13.20 5.78 -10.01
N ASN A 88 12.96 4.61 -10.64
CA ASN A 88 13.94 3.94 -11.47
C ASN A 88 14.03 4.49 -12.90
N THR A 89 12.99 5.17 -13.38
CA THR A 89 12.96 5.75 -14.74
C THR A 89 13.09 7.25 -14.73
N LEU A 90 12.37 7.95 -13.84
CA LEU A 90 12.40 9.42 -13.78
C LEU A 90 13.45 9.95 -12.80
N GLY A 91 14.07 9.10 -11.97
CA GLY A 91 15.10 9.50 -11.02
C GLY A 91 14.59 10.34 -9.85
N ILE A 92 13.29 10.26 -9.53
CA ILE A 92 12.76 10.90 -8.32
C ILE A 92 13.35 10.17 -7.11
N PRO A 93 13.84 10.91 -6.10
CA PRO A 93 14.41 10.29 -4.91
C PRO A 93 13.44 9.30 -4.26
N TRP A 94 13.93 8.11 -3.90
CA TRP A 94 13.09 7.04 -3.39
C TRP A 94 12.31 7.42 -2.12
N TYR A 95 12.80 8.38 -1.34
CA TYR A 95 12.12 8.92 -0.15
C TYR A 95 10.99 9.91 -0.46
N GLU A 96 10.80 10.29 -1.73
CA GLU A 96 9.73 11.20 -2.17
C GLU A 96 8.68 10.51 -3.06
N VAL A 97 9.00 9.34 -3.66
CA VAL A 97 8.14 8.71 -4.68
C VAL A 97 6.78 8.30 -4.16
N HIS A 98 6.65 7.96 -2.87
CA HIS A 98 5.40 7.49 -2.27
C HIS A 98 4.25 8.47 -2.46
N GLN A 99 4.47 9.75 -2.16
CA GLN A 99 3.47 10.81 -2.31
C GLN A 99 3.02 10.99 -3.76
N HIS A 100 3.96 10.90 -4.70
CA HIS A 100 3.66 11.04 -6.13
C HIS A 100 2.94 9.82 -6.68
N ALA A 101 3.31 8.62 -6.24
CA ALA A 101 2.65 7.37 -6.61
C ALA A 101 1.19 7.36 -6.18
N HIS A 102 0.90 7.86 -4.98
CA HIS A 102 -0.45 8.00 -4.43
C HIS A 102 -1.38 8.89 -5.28
N LEU A 103 -0.84 9.88 -5.96
CA LEU A 103 -1.61 10.69 -6.92
C LEU A 103 -1.79 9.98 -8.26
N LEU A 104 -0.77 9.23 -8.70
CA LEU A 104 -0.73 8.62 -10.02
C LEU A 104 -1.58 7.34 -10.11
N GLU A 105 -1.64 6.53 -9.07
CA GLU A 105 -2.33 5.23 -9.04
C GLU A 105 -3.79 5.30 -9.46
N HIS A 106 -4.48 6.38 -9.08
CA HIS A 106 -5.90 6.58 -9.39
C HIS A 106 -6.15 7.07 -10.83
N ALA A 107 -5.13 7.59 -11.50
CA ALA A 107 -5.24 8.13 -12.86
C ALA A 107 -4.92 7.09 -13.96
N MET A 108 -4.26 5.99 -13.61
CA MET A 108 -3.84 4.99 -14.57
C MET A 108 -4.99 4.10 -15.04
N THR A 109 -5.19 4.06 -16.36
CA THR A 109 -6.12 3.10 -16.98
C THR A 109 -5.48 1.71 -17.10
N PRO A 110 -6.27 0.62 -17.21
CA PRO A 110 -5.71 -0.74 -17.34
C PRO A 110 -4.72 -0.91 -18.50
N ILE A 111 -4.92 -0.19 -19.61
CA ILE A 111 -3.98 -0.24 -20.73
C ILE A 111 -2.65 0.43 -20.39
N VAL A 112 -2.68 1.54 -19.66
CA VAL A 112 -1.48 2.24 -19.19
C VAL A 112 -0.71 1.36 -18.22
N VAL A 113 -1.39 0.77 -17.23
CA VAL A 113 -0.78 -0.14 -16.24
C VAL A 113 -0.07 -1.30 -16.94
N ARG A 114 -0.75 -1.97 -17.85
CA ARG A 114 -0.15 -3.10 -18.61
C ARG A 114 1.07 -2.67 -19.40
N LYS A 115 0.98 -1.56 -20.15
CA LYS A 115 2.10 -1.07 -20.96
C LYS A 115 3.27 -0.59 -20.13
N LEU A 116 2.99 0.05 -19.00
CA LEU A 116 4.01 0.47 -18.06
C LEU A 116 4.72 -0.74 -17.43
N ALA A 117 3.99 -1.76 -17.01
CA ALA A 117 4.57 -2.99 -16.48
C ALA A 117 5.47 -3.69 -17.50
N GLU A 118 5.00 -3.83 -18.77
CA GLU A 118 5.79 -4.38 -19.88
C GLU A 118 7.08 -3.57 -20.09
N PHE A 119 6.99 -2.24 -20.12
CA PHE A 119 8.12 -1.33 -20.30
C PHE A 119 9.15 -1.45 -19.18
N LEU A 120 8.70 -1.61 -17.94
CA LEU A 120 9.55 -1.72 -16.75
C LEU A 120 10.08 -3.15 -16.51
N GLY A 121 9.75 -4.12 -17.38
CA GLY A 121 10.19 -5.50 -17.25
C GLY A 121 9.45 -6.31 -16.18
N ASN A 122 8.24 -5.90 -15.81
CA ASN A 122 7.39 -6.54 -14.79
C ASN A 122 8.12 -6.66 -13.43
N PRO A 123 8.43 -5.56 -12.77
CA PRO A 123 9.17 -5.58 -11.51
C PRO A 123 8.43 -6.41 -10.45
N GLU A 124 9.18 -7.09 -9.58
CA GLU A 124 8.61 -7.89 -8.49
C GLU A 124 8.45 -7.12 -7.19
N PHE A 125 9.17 -6.01 -7.04
CA PHE A 125 9.19 -5.15 -5.85
C PHE A 125 9.13 -3.68 -6.26
N CYS A 126 8.60 -2.84 -5.39
CA CYS A 126 8.77 -1.39 -5.49
C CYS A 126 10.15 -0.96 -4.95
N PRO A 127 10.57 0.31 -5.10
CA PRO A 127 11.86 0.79 -4.60
C PRO A 127 12.06 0.66 -3.09
N HIS A 128 10.98 0.59 -2.31
CA HIS A 128 11.01 0.40 -0.85
C HIS A 128 11.07 -1.07 -0.44
N GLY A 129 11.15 -1.99 -1.41
CA GLY A 129 11.19 -3.43 -1.15
C GLY A 129 9.83 -4.09 -0.93
N THR A 130 8.72 -3.33 -1.05
CA THR A 130 7.37 -3.90 -0.94
C THR A 130 7.09 -4.79 -2.15
N PRO A 131 6.75 -6.09 -1.94
CA PRO A 131 6.47 -6.99 -3.05
C PRO A 131 5.20 -6.57 -3.79
N MET A 132 5.20 -6.73 -5.11
CA MET A 132 3.97 -6.60 -5.90
C MET A 132 2.90 -7.58 -5.39
N PRO A 133 1.60 -7.26 -5.50
CA PRO A 133 0.53 -8.18 -5.14
C PRO A 133 0.73 -9.56 -5.76
N GLY A 134 0.59 -10.60 -4.94
CA GLY A 134 0.86 -11.99 -5.35
C GLY A 134 2.33 -12.43 -5.27
N LYS A 135 3.25 -11.53 -4.95
CA LYS A 135 4.66 -11.84 -4.65
C LYS A 135 4.90 -11.85 -3.14
N ALA A 136 5.97 -12.47 -2.71
CA ALA A 136 6.37 -12.58 -1.30
C ALA A 136 7.79 -12.03 -1.09
N LEU A 137 8.09 -11.64 0.14
CA LEU A 137 9.47 -11.36 0.56
C LEU A 137 10.30 -12.64 0.52
N PRO A 138 11.65 -12.54 0.39
CA PRO A 138 12.54 -13.69 0.52
C PRO A 138 12.31 -14.45 1.84
N GLU A 139 12.41 -15.78 1.81
CA GLU A 139 12.14 -16.65 2.97
C GLU A 139 13.00 -16.36 4.21
N ASN A 140 14.21 -15.81 3.99
CA ASN A 140 15.15 -15.45 5.05
C ASN A 140 14.92 -14.03 5.62
N THR A 141 13.84 -13.37 5.27
CA THR A 141 13.49 -12.05 5.81
C THR A 141 12.96 -12.18 7.22
N ILE A 142 13.53 -11.43 8.16
CA ILE A 142 13.10 -11.35 9.56
C ILE A 142 12.73 -9.91 9.93
N ALA A 143 11.91 -9.74 10.96
CA ALA A 143 11.63 -8.40 11.47
C ALA A 143 12.88 -7.80 12.13
N LEU A 144 13.11 -6.49 11.98
CA LEU A 144 14.25 -5.80 12.57
C LEU A 144 14.35 -6.05 14.10
N MET A 145 13.21 -6.15 14.78
CA MET A 145 13.16 -6.44 16.22
C MET A 145 13.63 -7.85 16.60
N GLU A 146 13.76 -8.76 15.64
CA GLU A 146 14.26 -10.13 15.85
C GLU A 146 15.78 -10.23 15.67
N THR A 147 16.42 -9.14 15.21
CA THR A 147 17.87 -9.09 15.06
C THR A 147 18.57 -9.01 16.41
N LYS A 148 19.81 -9.47 16.48
CA LYS A 148 20.63 -9.49 17.69
C LYS A 148 21.90 -8.65 17.48
N PRO A 149 22.48 -8.08 18.56
CA PRO A 149 23.77 -7.39 18.46
C PRO A 149 24.85 -8.28 17.81
N GLY A 150 25.58 -7.71 16.86
CA GLY A 150 26.64 -8.41 16.12
C GLY A 150 26.15 -9.09 14.82
N MET A 151 24.85 -9.09 14.51
CA MET A 151 24.36 -9.51 13.20
C MET A 151 24.61 -8.41 12.16
N THR A 152 25.02 -8.83 10.96
CA THR A 152 25.00 -7.99 9.77
C THR A 152 23.73 -8.32 9.00
N VAL A 153 22.92 -7.32 8.71
CA VAL A 153 21.64 -7.47 8.01
C VAL A 153 21.53 -6.43 6.90
N GLU A 154 20.75 -6.76 5.89
CA GLU A 154 20.36 -5.84 4.82
C GLU A 154 18.88 -5.49 4.97
N ILE A 155 18.51 -4.25 4.72
CA ILE A 155 17.11 -3.83 4.74
C ILE A 155 16.44 -4.32 3.45
N ALA A 156 15.60 -5.32 3.57
CA ALA A 156 14.86 -5.88 2.44
C ALA A 156 13.58 -5.11 2.11
N MET A 157 12.94 -4.51 3.12
CA MET A 157 11.69 -3.77 2.94
C MET A 157 11.55 -2.70 4.03
N ILE A 158 11.05 -1.54 3.64
CA ILE A 158 10.59 -0.49 4.55
C ILE A 158 9.06 -0.60 4.67
N SER A 159 8.54 -0.41 5.88
CA SER A 159 7.10 -0.46 6.08
C SER A 159 6.43 0.78 5.51
N GLU A 160 5.27 0.61 4.89
CA GLU A 160 4.48 1.71 4.33
C GLU A 160 4.14 2.81 5.36
N ALA A 161 4.01 2.46 6.64
CA ALA A 161 3.81 3.45 7.70
C ALA A 161 5.03 4.37 7.89
N LEU A 162 6.23 3.92 7.48
CA LEU A 162 7.44 4.75 7.50
C LEU A 162 7.54 5.59 6.22
N GLU A 163 7.06 5.08 5.09
CA GLU A 163 7.04 5.78 3.80
C GLU A 163 6.21 7.08 3.83
N ASP A 164 5.20 7.17 4.70
CA ASP A 164 4.42 8.39 4.95
C ASP A 164 5.27 9.53 5.57
N SER A 165 6.45 9.22 6.14
CA SER A 165 7.33 10.19 6.77
C SER A 165 8.57 10.47 5.93
N VAL A 166 8.49 11.50 5.08
CA VAL A 166 9.59 11.93 4.21
C VAL A 166 10.88 12.21 5.01
N ASP A 167 10.76 12.82 6.19
CA ASP A 167 11.92 13.12 7.04
C ASP A 167 12.64 11.87 7.50
N LEU A 168 11.90 10.83 7.96
CA LEU A 168 12.49 9.56 8.37
C LEU A 168 13.08 8.80 7.18
N MET A 169 12.38 8.79 6.05
CA MET A 169 12.87 8.19 4.81
C MET A 169 14.17 8.86 4.33
N LYS A 170 14.26 10.18 4.44
CA LYS A 170 15.46 10.94 4.11
C LYS A 170 16.63 10.61 5.03
N ILE A 171 16.38 10.48 6.34
CA ILE A 171 17.42 10.03 7.29
C ILE A 171 17.97 8.66 6.88
N LEU A 172 17.13 7.73 6.51
CA LEU A 172 17.56 6.41 6.02
C LEU A 172 18.39 6.52 4.73
N HIS A 173 18.00 7.42 3.83
CA HIS A 173 18.73 7.67 2.59
C HIS A 173 20.14 8.24 2.86
N ASP A 174 20.25 9.21 3.75
CA ASP A 174 21.50 9.91 4.03
C ASP A 174 22.53 9.03 4.79
N HIS A 175 22.11 7.86 5.29
CA HIS A 175 22.94 6.92 6.06
C HIS A 175 23.15 5.56 5.39
N GLN A 176 22.95 5.47 4.07
CA GLN A 176 23.24 4.28 3.27
C GLN A 176 24.75 4.03 3.07
#